data_7c7503326dbc711c305e7d9c8ecf9d4f
#
_entry.id   7c7503326dbc711c305e7d9c8ecf9d4f
#
_cell.length_a   1.000
_cell.length_b   1.000
_cell.length_c   1.000
_cell.angle_alpha   90.00
_cell.angle_beta   90.00
_cell.angle_gamma   90.00
#
_symmetry.space_group_name_H-M   'P 1'
#
loop_
_entity.id
_entity.type
_entity.pdbx_description
1 polymer ?
#
loop_
_entity_poly.entity_id
_entity_poly.type
_entity_poly.pdbx_seq_one_letter_code
_entity_poly.pdbx_strand_id
1 'polypeptide(L)'
;KNTLLLLFILINLPLLGQENQPVNDSIVVGETKIDSLYREDQFYFGFTFNLLLNRPEGIRQSGFSGGLQLGYLRDFPINKKRTLAIAPGLGWSINSYGQNLLVTENKNDESEFYILDNENDYSRNRFTNYLVELPLELRWRSSTPESYKFWRIYAGVKASYIYHFKSRYEGEGNNVTQTKVEELNRWRYGVMFTFGYNTFNFHFYYSLNPLFDANTTEYNREIGLHPLKIGLTFYIL
;
A
#
# COMPACT_ATOMS: atom_id res chain seq x y z
N LYS A 1 27.86 11.83 12.95
CA LYS A 1 28.52 12.96 12.20
C LYS A 1 28.96 12.52 10.80
N ASN A 2 29.39 11.27 10.59
CA ASN A 2 29.93 10.80 9.30
C ASN A 2 28.87 10.36 8.29
N THR A 3 27.66 10.02 8.71
CA THR A 3 26.55 9.64 7.83
C THR A 3 25.93 10.83 7.09
N LEU A 4 25.96 12.02 7.70
CA LEU A 4 25.47 13.25 7.07
C LEU A 4 26.41 13.72 5.95
N LEU A 5 27.70 13.46 6.08
CA LEU A 5 28.72 13.81 5.09
C LEU A 5 28.60 12.94 3.83
N LEU A 6 28.24 11.67 3.99
CA LEU A 6 28.03 10.74 2.86
C LEU A 6 26.79 11.11 2.03
N LEU A 7 25.73 11.60 2.68
CA LEU A 7 24.52 12.08 1.98
C LEU A 7 24.80 13.34 1.16
N PHE A 8 25.70 14.22 1.66
CA PHE A 8 26.06 15.45 0.95
C PHE A 8 26.98 15.20 -0.26
N ILE A 9 27.77 14.12 -0.24
CA ILE A 9 28.64 13.74 -1.36
C ILE A 9 27.84 13.16 -2.52
N LEU A 10 26.72 12.47 -2.26
CA LEU A 10 25.84 11.93 -3.29
C LEU A 10 25.04 12.99 -4.06
N ILE A 11 24.85 14.19 -3.47
CA ILE A 11 24.13 15.31 -4.10
C ILE A 11 25.04 16.14 -5.03
N ASN A 12 26.37 15.99 -4.91
CA ASN A 12 27.35 16.75 -5.67
C ASN A 12 28.04 15.96 -6.80
N LEU A 13 27.38 14.95 -7.36
CA LEU A 13 27.87 14.36 -8.62
C LEU A 13 27.63 15.39 -9.74
N PRO A 14 28.68 16.05 -10.27
CA PRO A 14 28.47 17.00 -11.35
C PRO A 14 27.96 16.26 -12.57
N LEU A 15 26.91 16.81 -13.19
CA LEU A 15 26.50 16.48 -14.55
C LEU A 15 27.66 16.88 -15.52
N LEU A 16 28.71 16.08 -15.55
CA LEU A 16 29.72 16.18 -16.59
C LEU A 16 29.28 15.31 -17.77
N GLY A 17 28.49 15.88 -18.65
CA GLY A 17 27.97 15.15 -19.81
C GLY A 17 27.23 16.05 -20.81
N GLN A 18 27.63 17.29 -20.96
CA GLN A 18 27.27 18.06 -22.14
C GLN A 18 28.52 18.39 -22.93
N GLU A 19 28.94 17.44 -23.74
CA GLU A 19 29.87 17.72 -24.84
C GLU A 19 29.10 18.51 -25.91
N ASN A 20 29.46 19.77 -26.12
CA ASN A 20 28.92 20.58 -27.19
C ASN A 20 29.35 19.98 -28.53
N GLN A 21 28.50 19.18 -29.12
CA GLN A 21 28.64 18.78 -30.52
C GLN A 21 28.26 19.99 -31.38
N PRO A 22 29.04 20.31 -32.44
CA PRO A 22 28.70 21.38 -33.35
C PRO A 22 27.36 21.07 -34.02
N VAL A 23 26.44 22.03 -33.91
CA VAL A 23 25.14 21.96 -34.58
C VAL A 23 25.37 22.00 -36.09
N ASN A 24 25.37 20.86 -36.75
CA ASN A 24 25.19 20.81 -38.19
C ASN A 24 23.70 20.99 -38.47
N ASP A 25 23.33 22.19 -38.93
CA ASP A 25 22.00 22.56 -39.39
C ASP A 25 21.58 21.75 -40.64
N SER A 26 21.29 20.51 -40.45
CA SER A 26 20.39 19.77 -41.33
C SER A 26 19.21 19.38 -40.47
N ILE A 27 18.11 20.13 -40.55
CA ILE A 27 16.80 19.75 -40.01
C ILE A 27 16.36 18.50 -40.80
N VAL A 28 16.89 17.36 -40.41
CA VAL A 28 16.23 16.09 -40.67
C VAL A 28 15.06 16.09 -39.68
N VAL A 29 13.88 16.47 -40.12
CA VAL A 29 12.61 16.12 -39.48
C VAL A 29 12.59 14.59 -39.47
N GLY A 30 13.29 13.99 -38.50
CA GLY A 30 13.21 12.55 -38.25
C GLY A 30 11.76 12.27 -37.91
N GLU A 31 11.09 11.51 -38.77
CA GLU A 31 9.85 10.86 -38.42
C GLU A 31 10.10 10.19 -37.06
N THR A 32 9.48 10.72 -36.00
CA THR A 32 9.48 10.08 -34.69
C THR A 32 8.87 8.70 -34.89
N LYS A 33 9.71 7.70 -34.95
CA LYS A 33 9.29 6.30 -35.14
C LYS A 33 8.43 5.94 -33.93
N ILE A 34 7.11 6.05 -34.11
CA ILE A 34 6.14 5.73 -33.07
C ILE A 34 6.39 4.29 -32.62
N ASP A 35 6.78 4.09 -31.38
CA ASP A 35 6.97 2.75 -30.84
C ASP A 35 5.61 2.08 -30.65
N SER A 36 5.18 1.37 -31.70
CA SER A 36 3.93 0.60 -31.68
C SER A 36 3.96 -0.56 -30.67
N LEU A 37 5.12 -0.85 -30.07
CA LEU A 37 5.30 -1.92 -29.11
C LEU A 37 5.46 -1.40 -27.66
N TYR A 38 5.07 -0.16 -27.37
CA TYR A 38 5.18 0.44 -26.06
C TYR A 38 4.48 -0.36 -24.98
N ARG A 39 5.06 -0.35 -23.77
CA ARG A 39 4.51 -0.93 -22.54
C ARG A 39 4.56 0.12 -21.45
N GLU A 40 3.66 0.03 -20.50
CA GLU A 40 3.66 0.89 -19.32
C GLU A 40 4.08 0.10 -18.07
N ASP A 41 5.33 -0.34 -18.05
CA ASP A 41 5.94 -0.85 -16.82
C ASP A 41 6.03 0.31 -15.84
N GLN A 42 5.52 0.14 -14.63
CA GLN A 42 5.31 1.28 -13.72
C GLN A 42 5.78 0.98 -12.31
N PHE A 43 6.52 1.91 -11.75
CA PHE A 43 6.60 2.02 -10.30
C PHE A 43 5.34 2.72 -9.80
N TYR A 44 4.83 2.28 -8.67
CA TYR A 44 3.72 2.96 -8.02
C TYR A 44 4.09 3.34 -6.59
N PHE A 45 3.51 4.46 -6.16
CA PHE A 45 3.57 4.94 -4.80
C PHE A 45 2.19 5.45 -4.41
N GLY A 46 1.72 5.10 -3.21
CA GLY A 46 0.38 5.49 -2.80
C GLY A 46 0.24 5.72 -1.31
N PHE A 47 -0.74 6.56 -0.98
CA PHE A 47 -1.19 6.83 0.37
C PHE A 47 -2.64 6.35 0.51
N THR A 48 -2.96 5.73 1.63
CA THR A 48 -4.32 5.28 1.91
C THR A 48 -4.79 5.73 3.28
N PHE A 49 -6.08 6.02 3.36
CA PHE A 49 -6.83 6.04 4.60
C PHE A 49 -7.40 4.63 4.82
N ASN A 50 -7.20 4.09 6.02
CA ASN A 50 -7.52 2.71 6.33
C ASN A 50 -8.72 2.63 7.25
N LEU A 51 -9.73 1.86 6.84
CA LEU A 51 -10.92 1.57 7.62
C LEU A 51 -10.94 0.09 8.00
N LEU A 52 -11.53 -0.22 9.13
CA LEU A 52 -11.84 -1.59 9.54
C LEU A 52 -13.35 -1.80 9.43
N LEU A 53 -13.75 -2.69 8.54
CA LEU A 53 -15.15 -3.10 8.37
C LEU A 53 -15.44 -4.37 9.18
N ASN A 54 -16.72 -4.74 9.29
CA ASN A 54 -17.20 -5.92 10.04
C ASN A 54 -16.71 -5.94 11.49
N ARG A 55 -16.67 -4.75 12.11
CA ARG A 55 -16.28 -4.63 13.51
C ARG A 55 -17.38 -5.19 14.40
N PRO A 56 -17.05 -6.07 15.36
CA PRO A 56 -18.00 -6.46 16.39
C PRO A 56 -18.42 -5.25 17.24
N GLU A 57 -19.55 -5.39 17.89
CA GLU A 57 -20.08 -4.34 18.80
C GLU A 57 -19.05 -4.00 19.88
N GLY A 58 -18.86 -2.68 20.12
CA GLY A 58 -17.87 -2.15 21.06
C GLY A 58 -16.53 -1.81 20.42
N ILE A 59 -16.13 -2.43 19.30
CA ILE A 59 -14.88 -2.06 18.61
C ILE A 59 -15.09 -0.80 17.76
N ARG A 60 -14.30 0.22 18.06
CA ARG A 60 -14.29 1.51 17.38
C ARG A 60 -12.90 1.83 16.85
N GLN A 61 -12.83 2.47 15.70
CA GLN A 61 -11.59 3.09 15.23
C GLN A 61 -11.44 4.46 15.89
N SER A 62 -10.25 4.73 16.41
CA SER A 62 -9.86 5.97 17.04
C SER A 62 -8.57 6.49 16.43
N GLY A 63 -8.44 7.80 16.31
CA GLY A 63 -7.25 8.43 15.77
C GLY A 63 -7.02 8.17 14.26
N PHE A 64 -5.87 8.63 13.77
CA PHE A 64 -5.51 8.52 12.36
C PHE A 64 -5.13 7.07 11.99
N SER A 65 -5.79 6.54 10.98
CA SER A 65 -5.50 5.24 10.40
C SER A 65 -5.12 5.41 8.94
N GLY A 66 -3.91 5.04 8.58
CA GLY A 66 -3.41 5.27 7.22
C GLY A 66 -2.34 4.27 6.80
N GLY A 67 -2.00 4.29 5.53
CA GLY A 67 -1.00 3.43 4.95
C GLY A 67 -0.19 4.08 3.85
N LEU A 68 0.98 3.51 3.63
CA LEU A 68 1.86 3.79 2.50
C LEU A 68 2.03 2.51 1.73
N GLN A 69 2.05 2.60 0.41
CA GLN A 69 2.35 1.48 -0.48
C GLN A 69 3.28 1.92 -1.58
N LEU A 70 4.16 1.03 -1.99
CA LEU A 70 5.05 1.22 -3.13
C LEU A 70 5.29 -0.13 -3.81
N GLY A 71 5.61 -0.11 -5.09
CA GLY A 71 5.93 -1.34 -5.80
C GLY A 71 6.15 -1.10 -7.28
N TYR A 72 6.26 -2.21 -7.98
CA TYR A 72 6.48 -2.26 -9.41
C TYR A 72 5.46 -3.20 -10.05
N LEU A 73 4.94 -2.80 -11.20
CA LEU A 73 4.00 -3.56 -12.01
C LEU A 73 4.55 -3.67 -13.42
N ARG A 74 4.60 -4.87 -13.94
CA ARG A 74 5.02 -5.14 -15.31
C ARG A 74 3.80 -5.35 -16.20
N ASP A 75 3.73 -4.57 -17.26
CA ASP A 75 2.59 -4.51 -18.15
C ASP A 75 2.73 -5.53 -19.31
N PHE A 76 1.71 -6.37 -19.48
CA PHE A 76 1.60 -7.32 -20.57
C PHE A 76 0.35 -6.99 -21.40
N PRO A 77 0.46 -6.16 -22.47
CA PRO A 77 -0.67 -5.83 -23.33
C PRO A 77 -1.26 -7.07 -23.99
N ILE A 78 -2.57 -7.22 -23.92
CA ILE A 78 -3.31 -8.37 -24.47
C ILE A 78 -4.09 -8.05 -25.76
N ASN A 79 -4.13 -6.77 -26.17
CA ASN A 79 -4.77 -6.38 -27.41
C ASN A 79 -3.81 -5.60 -28.34
N LYS A 80 -4.13 -5.58 -29.63
CA LYS A 80 -3.30 -4.90 -30.66
C LYS A 80 -3.17 -3.38 -30.43
N LYS A 81 -4.21 -2.75 -29.87
CA LYS A 81 -4.22 -1.31 -29.56
C LYS A 81 -3.47 -0.99 -28.25
N ARG A 82 -3.03 -2.00 -27.50
CA ARG A 82 -2.35 -1.88 -26.20
C ARG A 82 -3.10 -1.09 -25.14
N THR A 83 -4.43 -0.97 -25.31
CA THR A 83 -5.32 -0.32 -24.35
C THR A 83 -5.78 -1.24 -23.23
N LEU A 84 -5.55 -2.55 -23.37
CA LEU A 84 -5.88 -3.56 -22.38
C LEU A 84 -4.63 -4.39 -22.07
N ALA A 85 -4.32 -4.57 -20.80
CA ALA A 85 -3.15 -5.30 -20.33
C ALA A 85 -3.43 -6.10 -19.05
N ILE A 86 -2.62 -7.10 -18.80
CA ILE A 86 -2.50 -7.78 -17.49
C ILE A 86 -1.17 -7.36 -16.88
N ALA A 87 -1.20 -6.97 -15.61
CA ALA A 87 0.00 -6.51 -14.92
C ALA A 87 0.18 -7.22 -13.58
N PRO A 88 1.01 -8.27 -13.54
CA PRO A 88 1.55 -8.78 -12.30
C PRO A 88 2.57 -7.80 -11.71
N GLY A 89 2.70 -7.81 -10.38
CA GLY A 89 3.62 -6.93 -9.69
C GLY A 89 4.15 -7.46 -8.38
N LEU A 90 5.07 -6.69 -7.84
CA LEU A 90 5.63 -6.87 -6.50
C LEU A 90 5.59 -5.54 -5.79
N GLY A 91 5.13 -5.53 -4.54
CA GLY A 91 5.01 -4.33 -3.75
C GLY A 91 5.32 -4.54 -2.28
N TRP A 92 5.35 -3.43 -1.59
CA TRP A 92 5.50 -3.35 -0.15
C TRP A 92 4.54 -2.31 0.41
N SER A 93 3.97 -2.59 1.59
CA SER A 93 3.14 -1.60 2.28
C SER A 93 3.31 -1.63 3.79
N ILE A 94 3.07 -0.47 4.38
CA ILE A 94 2.91 -0.30 5.82
C ILE A 94 1.53 0.27 6.08
N ASN A 95 0.78 -0.36 6.99
CA ASN A 95 -0.57 0.06 7.30
C ASN A 95 -0.74 0.16 8.81
N SER A 96 -1.25 1.28 9.28
CA SER A 96 -1.54 1.56 10.68
C SER A 96 -3.04 1.72 10.90
N TYR A 97 -3.55 1.18 12.00
CA TYR A 97 -4.96 1.21 12.40
C TYR A 97 -5.06 1.62 13.86
N GLY A 98 -5.57 2.81 14.13
CA GLY A 98 -5.93 3.27 15.46
C GLY A 98 -7.31 2.70 15.83
N GLN A 99 -7.44 2.13 17.02
CA GLN A 99 -8.66 1.44 17.44
C GLN A 99 -8.62 1.16 18.96
N ASN A 100 -9.74 0.69 19.54
CA ASN A 100 -9.87 0.40 20.97
C ASN A 100 -9.76 -1.09 21.33
N LEU A 101 -9.23 -1.95 20.45
CA LEU A 101 -8.98 -3.36 20.73
C LEU A 101 -7.55 -3.52 21.29
N LEU A 102 -7.40 -3.80 22.57
CA LEU A 102 -6.12 -4.11 23.19
C LEU A 102 -5.74 -5.56 22.89
N VAL A 103 -4.52 -5.76 22.41
CA VAL A 103 -3.92 -7.08 22.24
C VAL A 103 -2.82 -7.24 23.28
N THR A 104 -2.94 -8.24 24.14
CA THR A 104 -1.99 -8.55 25.21
C THR A 104 -1.68 -10.05 25.22
N GLU A 105 -0.85 -10.51 26.14
CA GLU A 105 -0.53 -11.92 26.36
C GLU A 105 -0.86 -12.30 27.81
N ASN A 106 -1.36 -13.52 27.99
CA ASN A 106 -1.53 -14.11 29.31
C ASN A 106 -0.20 -14.75 29.83
N LYS A 107 -0.24 -15.36 30.98
CA LYS A 107 0.93 -16.02 31.61
C LYS A 107 1.43 -17.26 30.85
N ASN A 108 0.64 -17.77 29.91
CA ASN A 108 0.95 -18.93 29.08
C ASN A 108 1.41 -18.52 27.65
N ASP A 109 1.72 -17.23 27.43
CA ASP A 109 2.09 -16.66 26.14
C ASP A 109 0.97 -16.72 25.08
N GLU A 110 -0.31 -16.90 25.50
CA GLU A 110 -1.46 -16.89 24.60
C GLU A 110 -1.97 -15.45 24.44
N SER A 111 -2.40 -15.10 23.23
CA SER A 111 -2.94 -13.77 22.94
C SER A 111 -4.31 -13.55 23.56
N GLU A 112 -4.53 -12.43 24.17
CA GLU A 112 -5.80 -11.98 24.73
C GLU A 112 -6.25 -10.68 24.06
N PHE A 113 -7.56 -10.56 23.83
CA PHE A 113 -8.16 -9.45 23.11
C PHE A 113 -9.25 -8.79 23.96
N TYR A 114 -8.99 -7.55 24.41
CA TYR A 114 -9.91 -6.78 25.24
C TYR A 114 -10.41 -5.54 24.50
N ILE A 115 -11.70 -5.25 24.66
CA ILE A 115 -12.28 -3.98 24.16
C ILE A 115 -12.12 -2.93 25.24
N LEU A 116 -11.45 -1.83 24.92
CA LEU A 116 -11.29 -0.69 25.81
C LEU A 116 -12.52 0.22 25.75
N ASP A 117 -13.23 0.36 26.86
CA ASP A 117 -14.48 1.12 26.91
C ASP A 117 -14.24 2.63 26.95
N ASN A 118 -13.18 3.08 27.61
CA ASN A 118 -12.85 4.47 27.82
C ASN A 118 -11.68 4.93 26.92
N GLU A 119 -11.96 5.84 25.99
CA GLU A 119 -10.92 6.45 25.15
C GLU A 119 -9.98 7.39 25.92
N ASN A 120 -10.36 7.79 27.13
CA ASN A 120 -9.55 8.67 28.00
C ASN A 120 -8.47 7.93 28.78
N ASP A 121 -8.54 6.61 28.88
CA ASP A 121 -7.62 5.80 29.67
C ASP A 121 -6.30 5.50 28.93
N TYR A 122 -6.18 5.87 27.67
CA TYR A 122 -4.98 5.66 26.88
C TYR A 122 -4.73 6.79 25.87
N SER A 123 -3.46 7.09 25.67
CA SER A 123 -3.01 8.07 24.69
C SER A 123 -2.87 7.48 23.28
N ARG A 124 -2.64 6.16 23.20
CA ARG A 124 -2.47 5.45 21.93
C ARG A 124 -2.85 3.98 22.04
N ASN A 125 -3.68 3.51 21.12
CA ASN A 125 -3.86 2.09 20.87
C ASN A 125 -3.97 1.85 19.37
N ARG A 126 -3.01 1.13 18.80
CA ARG A 126 -2.94 0.86 17.36
C ARG A 126 -2.16 -0.38 17.05
N PHE A 127 -2.48 -0.97 15.92
CA PHE A 127 -1.60 -1.95 15.29
C PHE A 127 -1.08 -1.47 13.94
N THR A 128 0.11 -1.95 13.62
CA THR A 128 0.81 -1.64 12.38
C THR A 128 1.28 -2.92 11.74
N ASN A 129 0.96 -3.08 10.46
CA ASN A 129 1.35 -4.24 9.66
C ASN A 129 2.31 -3.80 8.56
N TYR A 130 3.32 -4.62 8.32
CA TYR A 130 4.27 -4.49 7.23
C TYR A 130 4.08 -5.70 6.31
N LEU A 131 3.81 -5.43 5.02
CA LEU A 131 3.44 -6.46 4.06
C LEU A 131 4.34 -6.44 2.84
N VAL A 132 4.61 -7.64 2.33
CA VAL A 132 5.00 -7.84 0.93
C VAL A 132 3.71 -8.15 0.16
N GLU A 133 3.55 -7.54 -1.01
CA GLU A 133 2.33 -7.60 -1.79
C GLU A 133 2.60 -8.12 -3.21
N LEU A 134 1.71 -8.97 -3.70
CA LEU A 134 1.71 -9.54 -5.05
C LEU A 134 0.39 -9.14 -5.73
N PRO A 135 0.33 -7.94 -6.32
CA PRO A 135 -0.82 -7.50 -7.10
C PRO A 135 -0.86 -8.17 -8.47
N LEU A 136 -2.07 -8.45 -8.96
CA LEU A 136 -2.37 -8.83 -10.32
C LEU A 136 -3.52 -7.98 -10.83
N GLU A 137 -3.26 -7.10 -11.78
CA GLU A 137 -4.20 -6.13 -12.31
C GLU A 137 -4.61 -6.43 -13.75
N LEU A 138 -5.89 -6.30 -14.04
CA LEU A 138 -6.42 -6.09 -15.37
C LEU A 138 -6.52 -4.57 -15.59
N ARG A 139 -5.82 -4.06 -16.58
CA ARG A 139 -5.63 -2.64 -16.86
C ARG A 139 -6.29 -2.23 -18.14
N TRP A 140 -7.22 -1.28 -18.06
CA TRP A 140 -7.73 -0.57 -19.22
C TRP A 140 -7.25 0.88 -19.19
N ARG A 141 -6.83 1.37 -20.36
CA ARG A 141 -6.33 2.73 -20.53
C ARG A 141 -6.74 3.29 -21.88
N SER A 142 -6.99 4.58 -21.92
CA SER A 142 -7.26 5.31 -23.16
C SER A 142 -6.00 5.89 -23.80
N SER A 143 -4.82 5.35 -23.44
CA SER A 143 -3.52 5.84 -23.94
C SER A 143 -3.34 5.56 -25.44
N THR A 144 -2.64 6.47 -26.10
CA THR A 144 -2.06 6.28 -27.43
C THR A 144 -0.54 6.45 -27.34
N PRO A 145 0.25 5.96 -28.30
CA PRO A 145 1.70 6.14 -28.30
C PRO A 145 2.17 7.61 -28.23
N GLU A 146 1.28 8.54 -28.54
CA GLU A 146 1.55 9.98 -28.62
C GLU A 146 1.02 10.76 -27.41
N SER A 147 0.16 10.16 -26.59
CA SER A 147 -0.52 10.85 -25.49
C SER A 147 -0.13 10.27 -24.13
N TYR A 148 0.46 11.12 -23.30
CA TYR A 148 0.78 10.78 -21.90
C TYR A 148 -0.35 11.11 -20.92
N LYS A 149 -1.40 11.83 -21.36
CA LYS A 149 -2.56 12.21 -20.54
C LYS A 149 -3.77 11.38 -20.95
N PHE A 150 -4.11 10.37 -20.16
CA PHE A 150 -5.18 9.44 -20.47
C PHE A 150 -5.90 8.94 -19.22
N TRP A 151 -7.08 8.38 -19.42
CA TRP A 151 -7.84 7.70 -18.38
C TRP A 151 -7.30 6.30 -18.10
N ARG A 152 -7.27 5.95 -16.81
CA ARG A 152 -6.91 4.62 -16.33
C ARG A 152 -8.06 4.04 -15.51
N ILE A 153 -8.39 2.78 -15.78
CA ILE A 153 -9.29 1.96 -14.97
C ILE A 153 -8.62 0.61 -14.80
N TYR A 154 -8.25 0.28 -13.57
CA TYR A 154 -7.56 -0.94 -13.23
C TYR A 154 -8.37 -1.68 -12.18
N ALA A 155 -8.56 -2.98 -12.36
CA ALA A 155 -9.20 -3.85 -11.39
C ALA A 155 -8.35 -5.10 -11.18
N GLY A 156 -8.30 -5.63 -9.97
CA GLY A 156 -7.43 -6.76 -9.75
C GLY A 156 -7.60 -7.42 -8.39
N VAL A 157 -6.77 -8.41 -8.18
CA VAL A 157 -6.63 -9.12 -6.92
C VAL A 157 -5.22 -8.88 -6.37
N LYS A 158 -5.10 -8.99 -5.05
CA LYS A 158 -3.82 -8.82 -4.36
C LYS A 158 -3.69 -9.91 -3.30
N ALA A 159 -2.64 -10.72 -3.40
CA ALA A 159 -2.18 -11.55 -2.31
C ALA A 159 -1.07 -10.80 -1.57
N SER A 160 -1.05 -10.89 -0.23
CA SER A 160 -0.03 -10.21 0.58
C SER A 160 0.34 -11.06 1.79
N TYR A 161 1.55 -10.87 2.29
CA TYR A 161 2.03 -11.54 3.49
C TYR A 161 2.49 -10.52 4.52
N ILE A 162 1.92 -10.59 5.74
CA ILE A 162 2.36 -9.77 6.89
C ILE A 162 3.64 -10.38 7.46
N TYR A 163 4.79 -9.82 7.13
CA TYR A 163 6.07 -10.31 7.66
C TYR A 163 6.41 -9.70 9.03
N HIS A 164 5.84 -8.53 9.36
CA HIS A 164 5.97 -7.93 10.67
C HIS A 164 4.65 -7.29 11.09
N PHE A 165 4.25 -7.56 12.33
CA PHE A 165 3.09 -7.00 13.00
C PHE A 165 3.51 -6.37 14.31
N LYS A 166 2.90 -5.25 14.68
CA LYS A 166 3.12 -4.59 15.96
C LYS A 166 1.81 -4.00 16.46
N SER A 167 1.32 -4.47 17.60
CA SER A 167 0.30 -3.80 18.41
C SER A 167 1.00 -2.97 19.48
N ARG A 168 0.55 -1.73 19.68
CA ARG A 168 1.09 -0.82 20.68
C ARG A 168 -0.03 -0.10 21.41
N TYR A 169 -0.04 -0.29 22.72
CA TYR A 169 -0.90 0.40 23.67
C TYR A 169 -0.05 1.28 24.57
N GLU A 170 -0.48 2.52 24.82
CA GLU A 170 0.12 3.48 25.73
C GLU A 170 -0.99 4.06 26.60
N GLY A 171 -1.04 3.62 27.87
CA GLY A 171 -1.97 4.09 28.90
C GLY A 171 -1.25 4.73 30.07
N GLU A 172 -2.02 5.27 31.05
CA GLU A 172 -1.45 5.82 32.27
C GLU A 172 -0.71 4.74 33.06
N GLY A 173 0.62 4.83 33.07
CA GLY A 173 1.50 3.94 33.84
C GLY A 173 1.72 2.54 33.26
N ASN A 174 1.11 2.20 32.12
CA ASN A 174 1.29 0.89 31.49
C ASN A 174 1.42 1.01 29.96
N ASN A 175 2.49 0.42 29.41
CA ASN A 175 2.72 0.36 27.97
C ASN A 175 2.85 -1.11 27.57
N VAL A 176 1.99 -1.54 26.63
CA VAL A 176 1.99 -2.90 26.09
C VAL A 176 2.42 -2.86 24.62
N THR A 177 3.34 -3.73 24.27
CA THR A 177 3.74 -3.92 22.87
C THR A 177 3.75 -5.40 22.54
N GLN A 178 2.92 -5.80 21.56
CA GLN A 178 2.85 -7.16 21.07
C GLN A 178 3.27 -7.25 19.61
N THR A 179 4.16 -8.21 19.32
CA THR A 179 4.65 -8.48 17.97
C THR A 179 4.38 -9.90 17.50
N LYS A 180 4.11 -10.80 18.46
CA LYS A 180 3.74 -12.18 18.21
C LYS A 180 2.26 -12.34 18.56
N VAL A 181 1.44 -12.56 17.56
CA VAL A 181 0.01 -12.83 17.70
C VAL A 181 -0.26 -14.03 16.79
N GLU A 182 -0.59 -15.16 17.39
CA GLU A 182 -0.77 -16.43 16.65
C GLU A 182 -2.02 -16.39 15.80
N GLU A 183 -3.07 -15.73 16.30
CA GLU A 183 -4.36 -15.58 15.64
C GLU A 183 -4.34 -14.58 14.48
N LEU A 184 -3.20 -13.95 14.22
CA LEU A 184 -3.04 -13.03 13.10
C LEU A 184 -3.02 -13.80 11.78
N ASN A 185 -3.99 -13.53 10.92
CA ASN A 185 -3.99 -14.02 9.54
C ASN A 185 -2.89 -13.34 8.74
N ARG A 186 -1.71 -13.96 8.67
CA ARG A 186 -0.53 -13.40 7.98
C ARG A 186 -0.73 -13.33 6.47
N TRP A 187 -1.43 -14.29 5.87
CA TRP A 187 -1.81 -14.24 4.47
C TRP A 187 -3.06 -13.40 4.28
N ARG A 188 -2.95 -12.40 3.43
CA ARG A 188 -4.04 -11.46 3.11
C ARG A 188 -4.40 -11.59 1.65
N TYR A 189 -5.69 -11.70 1.39
CA TYR A 189 -6.24 -11.72 0.05
C TYR A 189 -7.24 -10.57 -0.08
N GLY A 190 -7.21 -9.88 -1.21
CA GLY A 190 -8.13 -8.77 -1.41
C GLY A 190 -8.35 -8.45 -2.86
N VAL A 191 -9.39 -7.67 -3.09
CA VAL A 191 -9.71 -7.07 -4.38
C VAL A 191 -9.29 -5.62 -4.38
N MET A 192 -8.88 -5.11 -5.53
CA MET A 192 -8.51 -3.72 -5.68
C MET A 192 -9.09 -3.11 -6.94
N PHE A 193 -9.32 -1.83 -6.87
CA PHE A 193 -9.81 -1.02 -7.97
C PHE A 193 -9.10 0.32 -7.96
N THR A 194 -8.67 0.76 -9.14
CA THR A 194 -8.01 2.06 -9.31
C THR A 194 -8.59 2.74 -10.54
N PHE A 195 -8.95 4.00 -10.41
CA PHE A 195 -9.36 4.81 -11.54
C PHE A 195 -8.79 6.21 -11.45
N GLY A 196 -8.46 6.81 -12.57
CA GLY A 196 -7.90 8.14 -12.56
C GLY A 196 -7.55 8.67 -13.94
N TYR A 197 -7.03 9.87 -13.92
CA TYR A 197 -6.59 10.59 -15.10
C TYR A 197 -5.19 11.13 -14.88
N ASN A 198 -4.28 10.86 -15.82
CA ASN A 198 -2.89 11.30 -15.78
C ASN A 198 -2.19 10.86 -14.47
N THR A 199 -1.78 11.79 -13.61
CA THR A 199 -1.01 11.53 -12.39
C THR A 199 -1.89 11.11 -11.22
N PHE A 200 -3.16 11.56 -11.18
CA PHE A 200 -4.04 11.34 -10.04
C PHE A 200 -4.90 10.11 -10.25
N ASN A 201 -4.72 9.10 -9.39
CA ASN A 201 -5.49 7.87 -9.46
C ASN A 201 -6.04 7.55 -8.06
N PHE A 202 -7.37 7.43 -7.96
CA PHE A 202 -8.04 6.95 -6.76
C PHE A 202 -7.85 5.43 -6.66
N HIS A 203 -7.51 4.97 -5.48
CA HIS A 203 -7.25 3.57 -5.19
C HIS A 203 -8.15 3.06 -4.08
N PHE A 204 -8.73 1.88 -4.29
CA PHE A 204 -9.56 1.15 -3.35
C PHE A 204 -9.00 -0.26 -3.20
N TYR A 205 -8.94 -0.73 -1.97
CA TYR A 205 -8.59 -2.11 -1.65
C TYR A 205 -9.49 -2.62 -0.54
N TYR A 206 -10.08 -3.79 -0.74
CA TYR A 206 -10.89 -4.49 0.26
C TYR A 206 -10.31 -5.86 0.56
N SER A 207 -10.10 -6.17 1.84
CA SER A 207 -9.60 -7.46 2.29
C SER A 207 -10.71 -8.48 2.39
N LEU A 208 -10.54 -9.63 1.72
CA LEU A 208 -11.54 -10.70 1.67
C LEU A 208 -11.54 -11.59 2.93
N ASN A 209 -10.41 -11.66 3.63
CA ASN A 209 -10.29 -12.41 4.88
C ASN A 209 -10.11 -11.47 6.08
N PRO A 210 -10.57 -11.87 7.29
CA PRO A 210 -10.42 -11.09 8.50
C PRO A 210 -8.94 -10.96 8.90
N LEU A 211 -8.62 -9.91 9.65
CA LEU A 211 -7.25 -9.66 10.11
C LEU A 211 -6.82 -10.64 11.19
N PHE A 212 -7.74 -11.02 12.06
CA PHE A 212 -7.54 -11.99 13.13
C PHE A 212 -8.52 -13.15 12.99
N ASP A 213 -8.08 -14.33 13.36
CA ASP A 213 -8.92 -15.52 13.56
C ASP A 213 -9.03 -15.74 15.07
N ALA A 214 -9.79 -14.89 15.73
CA ALA A 214 -9.88 -14.81 17.18
C ALA A 214 -11.23 -14.29 17.64
N ASN A 215 -11.52 -14.55 18.92
CA ASN A 215 -12.64 -13.96 19.64
C ASN A 215 -12.14 -13.00 20.73
N THR A 216 -12.99 -12.04 21.13
CA THR A 216 -12.69 -11.20 22.30
C THR A 216 -12.70 -12.06 23.55
N THR A 217 -11.73 -11.83 24.45
CA THR A 217 -11.55 -12.64 25.68
C THR A 217 -12.74 -12.51 26.61
N GLU A 218 -13.33 -11.32 26.72
CA GLU A 218 -14.36 -11.03 27.71
C GLU A 218 -15.77 -11.47 27.27
N TYR A 219 -16.10 -11.31 25.98
CA TYR A 219 -17.45 -11.56 25.46
C TYR A 219 -17.52 -12.68 24.44
N ASN A 220 -16.41 -13.33 24.15
CA ASN A 220 -16.26 -14.39 23.14
C ASN A 220 -16.88 -14.02 21.76
N ARG A 221 -16.71 -12.75 21.35
CA ARG A 221 -17.19 -12.22 20.05
C ARG A 221 -16.11 -12.37 19.00
N GLU A 222 -16.47 -12.87 17.84
CA GLU A 222 -15.54 -12.99 16.71
C GLU A 222 -14.99 -11.64 16.29
N ILE A 223 -13.66 -11.55 16.11
CA ILE A 223 -12.94 -10.36 15.66
C ILE A 223 -12.80 -10.36 14.15
N GLY A 224 -13.93 -10.19 13.46
CA GLY A 224 -14.02 -10.22 11.99
C GLY A 224 -13.58 -8.95 11.29
N LEU A 225 -12.44 -8.36 11.65
CA LEU A 225 -11.96 -7.06 11.11
C LEU A 225 -11.47 -7.20 9.67
N HIS A 226 -12.19 -6.61 8.72
CA HIS A 226 -11.81 -6.56 7.31
C HIS A 226 -11.27 -5.17 6.93
N PRO A 227 -9.97 -5.03 6.62
CA PRO A 227 -9.41 -3.79 6.13
C PRO A 227 -10.00 -3.34 4.79
N LEU A 228 -10.46 -2.08 4.76
CA LEU A 228 -10.78 -1.31 3.57
C LEU A 228 -9.79 -0.15 3.49
N LYS A 229 -9.13 0.02 2.35
CA LYS A 229 -8.18 1.11 2.12
C LYS A 229 -8.68 1.98 0.98
N ILE A 230 -8.70 3.28 1.18
CA ILE A 230 -9.13 4.27 0.18
C ILE A 230 -8.04 5.33 0.10
N GLY A 231 -7.56 5.66 -1.09
CA GLY A 231 -6.48 6.63 -1.21
C GLY A 231 -6.13 7.05 -2.62
N LEU A 232 -4.92 7.52 -2.76
CA LEU A 232 -4.35 7.95 -4.04
C LEU A 232 -3.13 7.11 -4.37
N THR A 233 -2.99 6.75 -5.63
CA THR A 233 -1.81 6.07 -6.18
C THR A 233 -1.25 6.87 -7.35
N PHE A 234 0.05 7.04 -7.35
CA PHE A 234 0.83 7.72 -8.37
C PHE A 234 1.65 6.67 -9.11
N TYR A 235 1.58 6.69 -10.42
CA TYR A 235 2.35 5.81 -11.28
C TYR A 235 3.48 6.60 -11.95
N ILE A 236 4.68 6.05 -11.88
CA ILE A 236 5.91 6.60 -12.44
C ILE A 236 6.42 5.59 -13.46
N LEU A 237 6.61 6.03 -14.70
CA LEU A 237 7.16 5.26 -15.82
C LEU A 237 8.68 5.19 -15.75
#